data_85db88882d69844b43e494e188de5a82
#
_entry.id   85db88882d69844b43e494e188de5a82
#
_cell.length_a   1.000
_cell.length_b   1.000
_cell.length_c   1.000
_cell.angle_alpha   90.00
_cell.angle_beta   90.00
_cell.angle_gamma   90.00
#
_symmetry.space_group_name_H-M   'P 1'
#
loop_
_entity.id
_entity.type
_entity.pdbx_description
1 polymer ?
#
loop_
_entity_poly.entity_id
_entity_poly.type
_entity_poly.pdbx_seq_one_letter_code
_entity_poly.pdbx_strand_id
1 'polypeptide(L)'
;MSPAARSRTRKPADPDPKAPRAPRREPEGQTHSERSAWGRSIRDATSREVWSDWAPAADRPDPVDLLLSQSATRVPDLVPIRHGRMLVSPFTFYRGGALVMAADLGRTPCAGIYVQACGDAHLSNFGAFATPERAMAFDINDFDESHPAPFEWDVARLAASIVIAADDIGFDRNIGQGLAQHAARRYREQLRSLSE
;
A
#
# COMPACT_ATOMS: atom_id res chain seq x y z
N MET A 1 -31.68 41.60 -32.76
CA MET A 1 -30.28 41.41 -32.39
C MET A 1 -30.24 40.93 -30.95
N SER A 2 -29.96 39.64 -30.78
CA SER A 2 -29.92 39.01 -29.46
C SER A 2 -28.50 39.02 -28.91
N PRO A 3 -28.24 39.34 -27.62
CA PRO A 3 -26.87 39.38 -27.10
C PRO A 3 -26.39 37.96 -26.74
N ALA A 4 -25.21 37.65 -27.26
CA ALA A 4 -24.50 36.40 -27.02
C ALA A 4 -24.19 36.21 -25.52
N ALA A 5 -24.59 35.07 -24.98
CA ALA A 5 -24.27 34.62 -23.62
C ALA A 5 -22.76 34.32 -23.52
N ARG A 6 -22.05 35.09 -22.70
CA ARG A 6 -20.64 34.82 -22.37
C ARG A 6 -20.58 33.58 -21.49
N SER A 7 -20.01 32.50 -22.03
CA SER A 7 -19.64 31.31 -21.27
C SER A 7 -18.66 31.69 -20.16
N ARG A 8 -19.07 31.58 -18.91
CA ARG A 8 -18.19 31.64 -17.75
C ARG A 8 -17.44 30.33 -17.65
N THR A 9 -16.19 30.32 -18.05
CA THR A 9 -15.26 29.22 -17.76
C THR A 9 -15.16 29.07 -16.24
N ARG A 10 -15.70 27.96 -15.74
CA ARG A 10 -15.58 27.57 -14.33
C ARG A 10 -14.11 27.35 -14.03
N LYS A 11 -13.52 28.11 -13.09
CA LYS A 11 -12.19 27.85 -12.55
C LYS A 11 -12.17 26.39 -12.04
N PRO A 12 -11.15 25.58 -12.38
CA PRO A 12 -11.04 24.23 -11.82
C PRO A 12 -11.06 24.35 -10.29
N ALA A 13 -11.86 23.50 -9.64
CA ALA A 13 -11.86 23.40 -8.19
C ALA A 13 -10.45 23.04 -7.71
N ASP A 14 -10.01 23.62 -6.60
CA ASP A 14 -8.76 23.21 -5.97
C ASP A 14 -8.85 21.70 -5.66
N PRO A 15 -7.78 20.92 -5.94
CA PRO A 15 -7.80 19.48 -5.72
C PRO A 15 -8.05 19.18 -4.25
N ASP A 16 -8.94 18.23 -3.98
CA ASP A 16 -9.21 17.74 -2.64
C ASP A 16 -7.87 17.26 -2.01
N PRO A 17 -7.45 17.83 -0.88
CA PRO A 17 -6.19 17.45 -0.23
C PRO A 17 -6.19 15.98 0.23
N LYS A 18 -7.36 15.32 0.29
CA LYS A 18 -7.53 13.91 0.67
C LYS A 18 -7.66 12.97 -0.54
N ALA A 19 -7.66 13.49 -1.77
CA ALA A 19 -7.74 12.64 -2.96
C ALA A 19 -6.39 11.93 -3.23
N PRO A 20 -6.43 10.67 -3.73
CA PRO A 20 -5.23 9.99 -4.21
C PRO A 20 -4.53 10.82 -5.29
N ARG A 21 -3.22 10.96 -5.18
CA ARG A 21 -2.46 11.76 -6.15
C ARG A 21 -2.09 10.91 -7.36
N ALA A 22 -2.17 11.52 -8.53
CA ALA A 22 -1.64 10.93 -9.76
C ALA A 22 -0.13 10.63 -9.63
N PRO A 23 0.40 9.63 -10.39
CA PRO A 23 1.82 9.33 -10.43
C PRO A 23 2.66 10.57 -10.72
N ARG A 24 3.66 10.82 -9.89
CA ARG A 24 4.67 11.84 -10.13
C ARG A 24 5.82 11.23 -10.91
N ARG A 25 6.20 11.85 -12.01
CA ARG A 25 7.42 11.44 -12.72
C ARG A 25 8.63 12.04 -12.00
N GLU A 26 9.61 11.19 -11.72
CA GLU A 26 10.92 11.63 -11.30
C GLU A 26 11.54 12.44 -12.47
N PRO A 27 12.06 13.64 -12.23
CA PRO A 27 12.74 14.41 -13.26
C PRO A 27 14.01 13.66 -13.72
N GLU A 28 14.15 13.49 -15.03
CA GLU A 28 15.31 12.79 -15.61
C GLU A 28 16.60 13.60 -15.46
N GLY A 29 17.74 12.93 -15.30
CA GLY A 29 19.07 13.55 -15.31
C GLY A 29 19.45 14.35 -14.06
N GLN A 30 18.71 14.21 -12.96
CA GLN A 30 18.99 14.94 -11.72
C GLN A 30 20.15 14.35 -10.91
N THR A 31 20.91 15.25 -10.29
CA THR A 31 21.89 14.91 -9.26
C THR A 31 21.22 14.35 -8.00
N HIS A 32 21.98 13.65 -7.15
CA HIS A 32 21.49 13.18 -5.85
C HIS A 32 20.89 14.32 -5.00
N SER A 33 21.52 15.51 -5.01
CA SER A 33 21.02 16.68 -4.28
C SER A 33 19.65 17.14 -4.76
N GLU A 34 19.44 17.18 -6.07
CA GLU A 34 18.15 17.59 -6.68
C GLU A 34 17.06 16.57 -6.38
N ARG A 35 17.35 15.26 -6.50
CA ARG A 35 16.41 14.19 -6.11
C ARG A 35 16.04 14.28 -4.62
N SER A 36 17.02 14.55 -3.76
CA SER A 36 16.79 14.75 -2.33
C SER A 36 15.91 15.97 -2.05
N ALA A 37 16.11 17.09 -2.76
CA ALA A 37 15.28 18.28 -2.66
C ALA A 37 13.85 18.02 -3.15
N TRP A 38 13.70 17.31 -4.26
CA TRP A 38 12.40 16.88 -4.79
C TRP A 38 11.66 16.00 -3.79
N GLY A 39 12.33 14.99 -3.19
CA GLY A 39 11.74 14.16 -2.16
C GLY A 39 11.31 14.93 -0.90
N ARG A 40 12.02 16.01 -0.52
CA ARG A 40 11.58 16.91 0.56
C ARG A 40 10.31 17.67 0.18
N SER A 41 10.24 18.24 -1.02
CA SER A 41 9.04 18.96 -1.48
C SER A 41 7.79 18.07 -1.54
N ILE A 42 7.95 16.80 -1.85
CA ILE A 42 6.86 15.82 -1.80
C ILE A 42 6.36 15.63 -0.37
N ARG A 43 7.27 15.49 0.61
CA ARG A 43 6.91 15.35 2.04
C ARG A 43 6.22 16.60 2.59
N ASP A 44 6.62 17.77 2.17
CA ASP A 44 5.98 19.04 2.55
C ASP A 44 4.55 19.14 1.99
N ALA A 45 4.33 18.55 0.82
CA ALA A 45 3.03 18.52 0.17
C ALA A 45 2.11 17.37 0.64
N THR A 46 2.67 16.33 1.29
CA THR A 46 1.93 15.15 1.79
C THR A 46 2.49 14.75 3.14
N SER A 47 1.84 15.25 4.22
CA SER A 47 2.24 14.92 5.59
C SER A 47 2.17 13.40 5.82
N ARG A 48 3.10 12.88 6.63
CA ARG A 48 3.08 11.49 7.08
C ARG A 48 1.92 11.20 8.04
N GLU A 49 1.41 12.23 8.69
CA GLU A 49 0.31 12.16 9.66
C GLU A 49 -1.04 11.86 9.00
N VAL A 50 -1.15 12.03 7.67
CA VAL A 50 -2.36 11.73 6.90
C VAL A 50 -2.84 10.28 7.08
N TRP A 51 -1.93 9.37 7.44
CA TRP A 51 -2.23 7.97 7.67
C TRP A 51 -2.66 7.67 9.11
N SER A 52 -2.36 8.55 10.07
CA SER A 52 -2.77 8.38 11.47
C SER A 52 -4.26 8.63 11.67
N ASP A 53 -4.86 9.44 10.81
CA ASP A 53 -6.27 9.84 10.88
C ASP A 53 -7.16 9.02 9.94
N TRP A 54 -6.67 7.86 9.49
CA TRP A 54 -7.45 7.01 8.59
C TRP A 54 -8.75 6.55 9.25
N ALA A 55 -9.85 6.73 8.53
CA ALA A 55 -11.16 6.22 8.88
C ALA A 55 -11.86 5.66 7.63
N PRO A 56 -12.70 4.63 7.78
CA PRO A 56 -13.49 4.13 6.65
C PRO A 56 -14.35 5.25 6.06
N ALA A 57 -14.31 5.42 4.74
CA ALA A 57 -15.20 6.36 4.06
C ALA A 57 -16.67 5.89 4.18
N ALA A 58 -17.63 6.84 4.19
CA ALA A 58 -19.05 6.52 4.30
C ALA A 58 -19.56 5.63 3.14
N ASP A 59 -18.92 5.73 1.98
CA ASP A 59 -19.20 4.94 0.76
C ASP A 59 -18.19 3.82 0.56
N ARG A 60 -17.50 3.38 1.64
CA ARG A 60 -16.57 2.26 1.58
C ARG A 60 -17.26 0.99 1.09
N PRO A 61 -16.75 0.32 0.05
CA PRO A 61 -17.30 -0.97 -0.37
C PRO A 61 -17.29 -1.98 0.79
N ASP A 62 -18.31 -2.82 0.86
CA ASP A 62 -18.34 -3.91 1.83
C ASP A 62 -17.15 -4.86 1.59
N PRO A 63 -16.31 -5.15 2.59
CA PRO A 63 -15.17 -6.05 2.43
C PRO A 63 -15.54 -7.46 1.96
N VAL A 64 -16.72 -7.96 2.35
CA VAL A 64 -17.20 -9.28 1.94
C VAL A 64 -17.57 -9.26 0.46
N ASP A 65 -18.24 -8.21 -0.01
CA ASP A 65 -18.58 -8.06 -1.44
C ASP A 65 -17.31 -7.99 -2.31
N LEU A 66 -16.26 -7.30 -1.85
CA LEU A 66 -14.97 -7.27 -2.53
C LEU A 66 -14.34 -8.66 -2.63
N LEU A 67 -14.35 -9.45 -1.55
CA LEU A 67 -13.81 -10.81 -1.53
C LEU A 67 -14.63 -11.76 -2.42
N LEU A 68 -15.95 -11.63 -2.43
CA LEU A 68 -16.83 -12.40 -3.30
C LEU A 68 -16.59 -12.06 -4.78
N SER A 69 -16.44 -10.78 -5.11
CA SER A 69 -16.13 -10.35 -6.49
C SER A 69 -14.81 -10.92 -6.99
N GLN A 70 -13.77 -10.92 -6.14
CA GLN A 70 -12.48 -11.54 -6.45
C GLN A 70 -12.61 -13.06 -6.66
N SER A 71 -13.52 -13.70 -5.94
CA SER A 71 -13.73 -15.15 -6.02
C SER A 71 -14.32 -15.60 -7.37
N ALA A 72 -14.96 -14.70 -8.12
CA ALA A 72 -15.56 -15.00 -9.42
C ALA A 72 -14.54 -15.43 -10.49
N THR A 73 -13.28 -15.01 -10.35
CA THR A 73 -12.18 -15.35 -11.28
C THR A 73 -11.32 -16.53 -10.81
N ARG A 74 -11.62 -17.09 -9.64
CA ARG A 74 -10.85 -18.19 -9.04
C ARG A 74 -11.43 -19.56 -9.39
N VAL A 75 -10.64 -20.62 -9.19
CA VAL A 75 -11.11 -22.01 -9.33
C VAL A 75 -12.22 -22.27 -8.31
N PRO A 76 -13.47 -22.60 -8.75
CA PRO A 76 -14.63 -22.65 -7.87
C PRO A 76 -14.46 -23.58 -6.66
N ASP A 77 -13.88 -24.77 -6.86
CA ASP A 77 -13.69 -25.77 -5.81
C ASP A 77 -12.70 -25.33 -4.72
N LEU A 78 -11.81 -24.38 -5.02
CA LEU A 78 -10.84 -23.83 -4.08
C LEU A 78 -11.36 -22.63 -3.27
N VAL A 79 -12.45 -22.00 -3.71
CA VAL A 79 -13.02 -20.82 -3.03
C VAL A 79 -13.45 -21.12 -1.59
N PRO A 80 -14.23 -22.21 -1.31
CA PRO A 80 -14.59 -22.55 0.07
C PRO A 80 -13.39 -22.85 0.95
N ILE A 81 -12.37 -23.52 0.40
CA ILE A 81 -11.13 -23.83 1.13
C ILE A 81 -10.40 -22.55 1.51
N ARG A 82 -10.29 -21.59 0.56
CA ARG A 82 -9.68 -20.28 0.80
C ARG A 82 -10.42 -19.52 1.89
N HIS A 83 -11.74 -19.43 1.80
CA HIS A 83 -12.55 -18.73 2.80
C HIS A 83 -12.43 -19.42 4.17
N GLY A 84 -12.47 -20.76 4.23
CA GLY A 84 -12.26 -21.50 5.48
C GLY A 84 -10.90 -21.17 6.13
N ARG A 85 -9.83 -21.07 5.34
CA ARG A 85 -8.50 -20.67 5.84
C ARG A 85 -8.46 -19.22 6.33
N MET A 86 -9.17 -18.32 5.66
CA MET A 86 -9.26 -16.92 6.07
C MET A 86 -10.00 -16.73 7.40
N LEU A 87 -10.94 -17.61 7.72
CA LEU A 87 -11.76 -17.54 8.95
C LEU A 87 -11.04 -18.06 10.20
N VAL A 88 -9.82 -18.57 10.09
CA VAL A 88 -9.10 -19.17 11.24
C VAL A 88 -8.65 -18.10 12.24
N SER A 89 -8.16 -16.96 11.78
CA SER A 89 -7.70 -15.86 12.64
C SER A 89 -7.69 -14.51 11.93
N PRO A 90 -7.58 -13.39 12.66
CA PRO A 90 -7.39 -12.07 12.06
C PRO A 90 -6.21 -12.00 11.10
N PHE A 91 -5.09 -12.64 11.43
CA PHE A 91 -3.92 -12.67 10.58
C PHE A 91 -4.14 -13.46 9.28
N THR A 92 -4.79 -14.63 9.36
CA THR A 92 -5.12 -15.40 8.15
C THR A 92 -6.16 -14.71 7.28
N PHE A 93 -7.11 -13.96 7.87
CA PHE A 93 -8.03 -13.10 7.12
C PHE A 93 -7.27 -11.99 6.40
N TYR A 94 -6.38 -11.31 7.10
CA TYR A 94 -5.58 -10.23 6.54
C TYR A 94 -4.75 -10.68 5.34
N ARG A 95 -4.12 -11.85 5.40
CA ARG A 95 -3.39 -12.45 4.27
C ARG A 95 -4.23 -12.62 3.01
N GLY A 96 -5.50 -12.98 3.16
CA GLY A 96 -6.43 -13.11 2.04
C GLY A 96 -7.08 -11.81 1.58
N GLY A 97 -6.85 -10.70 2.27
CA GLY A 97 -7.55 -9.42 2.11
C GLY A 97 -6.79 -8.34 1.34
N ALA A 98 -5.89 -8.68 0.39
CA ALA A 98 -5.12 -7.69 -0.37
C ALA A 98 -6.04 -6.70 -1.09
N LEU A 99 -7.07 -7.18 -1.78
CA LEU A 99 -8.03 -6.33 -2.49
C LEU A 99 -8.78 -5.36 -1.56
N VAL A 100 -9.15 -5.79 -0.36
CA VAL A 100 -9.82 -4.94 0.64
C VAL A 100 -8.91 -3.78 1.03
N MET A 101 -7.66 -4.07 1.34
CA MET A 101 -6.69 -3.03 1.68
C MET A 101 -6.38 -2.12 0.49
N ALA A 102 -6.26 -2.64 -0.73
CA ALA A 102 -6.05 -1.83 -1.93
C ALA A 102 -7.22 -0.86 -2.18
N ALA A 103 -8.47 -1.30 -1.94
CA ALA A 103 -9.65 -0.43 -2.04
C ALA A 103 -9.61 0.72 -1.01
N ASP A 104 -9.16 0.45 0.21
CA ASP A 104 -9.00 1.47 1.25
C ASP A 104 -7.84 2.43 0.95
N LEU A 105 -6.67 1.89 0.57
CA LEU A 105 -5.48 2.67 0.25
C LEU A 105 -5.64 3.52 -1.01
N GLY A 106 -6.41 3.04 -1.99
CA GLY A 106 -6.72 3.77 -3.21
C GLY A 106 -7.50 5.08 -2.97
N ARG A 107 -8.06 5.26 -1.78
CA ARG A 107 -8.75 6.46 -1.32
C ARG A 107 -7.92 7.30 -0.33
N THR A 108 -6.75 6.81 0.05
CA THR A 108 -5.86 7.48 1.00
C THR A 108 -4.84 8.34 0.26
N PRO A 109 -4.57 9.57 0.72
CA PRO A 109 -3.52 10.39 0.13
C PRO A 109 -2.15 9.68 0.15
N CYS A 110 -1.39 9.82 -0.93
CA CYS A 110 -0.07 9.23 -1.08
C CYS A 110 0.95 10.25 -1.57
N ALA A 111 2.23 9.94 -1.48
CA ALA A 111 3.31 10.78 -1.99
C ALA A 111 3.28 10.93 -3.53
N GLY A 112 2.60 10.03 -4.23
CA GLY A 112 2.56 9.99 -5.68
C GLY A 112 3.83 9.40 -6.31
N ILE A 113 4.67 8.73 -5.52
CA ILE A 113 5.84 7.97 -6.00
C ILE A 113 5.38 6.54 -6.24
N TYR A 114 5.27 6.17 -7.52
CA TYR A 114 4.83 4.85 -7.93
C TYR A 114 6.03 3.95 -8.19
N VAL A 115 5.90 2.71 -7.75
CA VAL A 115 6.86 1.62 -7.95
C VAL A 115 6.13 0.41 -8.49
N GLN A 116 6.86 -0.61 -8.96
CA GLN A 116 6.30 -1.94 -9.10
C GLN A 116 6.12 -2.52 -7.70
N ALA A 117 4.91 -2.35 -7.16
CA ALA A 117 4.57 -2.86 -5.84
C ALA A 117 4.36 -4.38 -5.88
N CYS A 118 4.63 -5.05 -4.77
CA CYS A 118 4.25 -6.45 -4.57
C CYS A 118 2.73 -6.62 -4.54
N GLY A 119 2.02 -5.63 -3.98
CA GLY A 119 0.56 -5.63 -3.86
C GLY A 119 0.05 -6.44 -2.67
N ASP A 120 0.74 -7.50 -2.26
CA ASP A 120 0.42 -8.33 -1.09
C ASP A 120 1.63 -8.53 -0.15
N ALA A 121 2.34 -7.45 0.17
CA ALA A 121 3.55 -7.45 1.00
C ALA A 121 3.26 -7.71 2.49
N HIS A 122 2.48 -8.75 2.84
CA HIS A 122 2.28 -9.14 4.23
C HIS A 122 3.45 -9.98 4.77
N LEU A 123 3.59 -10.08 6.10
CA LEU A 123 4.73 -10.72 6.78
C LEU A 123 5.05 -12.13 6.28
N SER A 124 4.02 -12.98 6.05
CA SER A 124 4.25 -14.35 5.58
C SER A 124 4.57 -14.47 4.08
N ASN A 125 4.58 -13.35 3.35
CA ASN A 125 5.01 -13.34 1.95
C ASN A 125 6.52 -13.08 1.80
N PHE A 126 7.23 -12.97 2.92
CA PHE A 126 8.70 -12.90 2.95
C PHE A 126 9.24 -14.25 3.43
N GLY A 127 10.20 -14.80 2.74
CA GLY A 127 10.77 -16.10 3.07
C GLY A 127 12.12 -16.37 2.42
N ALA A 128 12.73 -17.44 2.86
CA ALA A 128 13.98 -17.91 2.29
C ALA A 128 13.72 -18.92 1.16
N PHE A 129 14.38 -18.74 0.05
CA PHE A 129 14.34 -19.66 -1.10
C PHE A 129 15.70 -19.78 -1.78
N ALA A 130 15.88 -20.84 -2.54
CA ALA A 130 17.08 -21.02 -3.35
C ALA A 130 16.91 -20.31 -4.70
N THR A 131 17.89 -19.49 -5.08
CA THR A 131 17.94 -18.88 -6.42
C THR A 131 18.35 -19.93 -7.48
N PRO A 132 18.17 -19.64 -8.77
CA PRO A 132 18.65 -20.52 -9.85
C PRO A 132 20.14 -20.86 -9.72
N GLU A 133 20.96 -19.97 -9.15
CA GLU A 133 22.39 -20.14 -8.88
C GLU A 133 22.65 -20.97 -7.62
N ARG A 134 21.62 -21.51 -6.97
CA ARG A 134 21.67 -22.28 -5.72
C ARG A 134 22.20 -21.48 -4.50
N ALA A 135 22.10 -20.15 -4.54
CA ALA A 135 22.32 -19.32 -3.38
C ALA A 135 21.02 -19.16 -2.58
N MET A 136 21.14 -19.05 -1.26
CA MET A 136 19.97 -18.73 -0.41
C MET A 136 19.67 -17.24 -0.51
N ALA A 137 18.45 -16.89 -0.87
CA ALA A 137 17.92 -15.53 -0.82
C ALA A 137 16.77 -15.45 0.19
N PHE A 138 16.59 -14.30 0.81
CA PHE A 138 15.43 -13.97 1.61
C PHE A 138 14.75 -12.76 0.98
N ASP A 139 13.58 -12.96 0.43
CA ASP A 139 12.86 -11.92 -0.31
C ASP A 139 11.35 -12.25 -0.34
N ILE A 140 10.60 -11.50 -1.13
CA ILE A 140 9.18 -11.74 -1.41
C ILE A 140 9.03 -13.03 -2.24
N ASN A 141 8.08 -13.88 -1.82
CA ASN A 141 7.87 -15.19 -2.44
C ASN A 141 6.74 -15.22 -3.48
N ASP A 142 5.82 -14.26 -3.43
CA ASP A 142 4.61 -14.23 -4.24
C ASP A 142 4.39 -12.83 -4.82
N PHE A 143 4.21 -12.75 -6.12
CA PHE A 143 4.04 -11.52 -6.89
C PHE A 143 2.73 -11.50 -7.70
N ASP A 144 1.78 -12.39 -7.42
CA ASP A 144 0.52 -12.50 -8.17
C ASP A 144 -0.32 -11.22 -8.15
N GLU A 145 -0.21 -10.41 -7.09
CA GLU A 145 -0.91 -9.14 -6.91
C GLU A 145 -0.05 -7.93 -7.36
N SER A 146 1.09 -8.18 -8.01
CA SER A 146 2.07 -7.14 -8.35
C SER A 146 1.54 -6.18 -9.42
N HIS A 147 1.62 -4.87 -9.16
CA HIS A 147 1.17 -3.82 -10.08
C HIS A 147 1.83 -2.47 -9.77
N PRO A 148 1.80 -1.48 -10.68
CA PRO A 148 2.25 -0.13 -10.40
C PRO A 148 1.36 0.53 -9.34
N ALA A 149 1.93 0.81 -8.15
CA ALA A 149 1.21 1.45 -7.04
C ALA A 149 2.14 2.38 -6.24
N PRO A 150 1.58 3.27 -5.39
CA PRO A 150 2.37 4.04 -4.44
C PRO A 150 3.20 3.11 -3.54
N PHE A 151 4.49 3.41 -3.37
CA PHE A 151 5.39 2.58 -2.55
C PHE A 151 4.91 2.40 -1.11
N GLU A 152 4.15 3.36 -0.60
CA GLU A 152 3.58 3.33 0.75
C GLU A 152 2.62 2.14 0.96
N TRP A 153 2.02 1.61 -0.11
CA TRP A 153 1.04 0.52 0.02
C TRP A 153 1.69 -0.75 0.56
N ASP A 154 2.84 -1.14 0.01
CA ASP A 154 3.57 -2.32 0.48
C ASP A 154 4.09 -2.12 1.91
N VAL A 155 4.63 -0.93 2.21
CA VAL A 155 5.12 -0.60 3.56
C VAL A 155 3.98 -0.64 4.58
N ALA A 156 2.82 -0.09 4.24
CA ALA A 156 1.64 -0.11 5.12
C ALA A 156 1.11 -1.54 5.31
N ARG A 157 1.10 -2.34 4.23
CA ARG A 157 0.64 -3.73 4.31
C ARG A 157 1.57 -4.58 5.19
N LEU A 158 2.88 -4.42 5.05
CA LEU A 158 3.83 -5.08 5.93
C LEU A 158 3.66 -4.64 7.38
N ALA A 159 3.63 -3.33 7.65
CA ALA A 159 3.51 -2.80 9.00
C ALA A 159 2.23 -3.27 9.71
N ALA A 160 1.08 -3.21 9.03
CA ALA A 160 -0.18 -3.70 9.57
C ALA A 160 -0.16 -5.21 9.82
N SER A 161 0.42 -6.00 8.90
CA SER A 161 0.53 -7.45 9.07
C SER A 161 1.39 -7.84 10.28
N ILE A 162 2.43 -7.09 10.59
CA ILE A 162 3.28 -7.31 11.79
C ILE A 162 2.47 -7.09 13.06
N VAL A 163 1.70 -6.01 13.13
CA VAL A 163 0.85 -5.72 14.31
C VAL A 163 -0.21 -6.80 14.50
N ILE A 164 -0.91 -7.18 13.42
CA ILE A 164 -1.96 -8.19 13.47
C ILE A 164 -1.39 -9.56 13.83
N ALA A 165 -0.23 -9.94 13.26
CA ALA A 165 0.43 -11.21 13.58
C ALA A 165 0.88 -11.25 15.04
N ALA A 166 1.43 -10.16 15.58
CA ALA A 166 1.83 -10.07 16.97
C ALA A 166 0.65 -10.25 17.93
N ASP A 167 -0.48 -9.61 17.62
CA ASP A 167 -1.73 -9.74 18.38
C ASP A 167 -2.28 -11.18 18.30
N ASP A 168 -2.27 -11.78 17.12
CA ASP A 168 -2.78 -13.15 16.85
C ASP A 168 -2.03 -14.24 17.64
N ILE A 169 -0.74 -14.02 17.92
CA ILE A 169 0.08 -14.93 18.75
C ILE A 169 0.20 -14.51 20.21
N GLY A 170 -0.59 -13.52 20.65
CA GLY A 170 -0.73 -13.12 22.05
C GLY A 170 0.35 -12.16 22.56
N PHE A 171 1.07 -11.48 21.69
CA PHE A 171 1.99 -10.40 22.13
C PHE A 171 1.22 -9.14 22.53
N ASP A 172 1.81 -8.39 23.46
CA ASP A 172 1.30 -7.06 23.80
C ASP A 172 1.28 -6.15 22.56
N ARG A 173 0.23 -5.36 22.44
CA ARG A 173 0.03 -4.44 21.31
C ARG A 173 1.22 -3.49 21.10
N ASN A 174 1.87 -3.05 22.18
CA ASN A 174 3.05 -2.18 22.12
C ASN A 174 4.23 -2.87 21.46
N ILE A 175 4.37 -4.20 21.65
CA ILE A 175 5.41 -5.00 21.00
C ILE A 175 5.15 -5.04 19.49
N GLY A 176 3.93 -5.35 19.07
CA GLY A 176 3.55 -5.35 17.64
C GLY A 176 3.79 -3.99 16.97
N GLN A 177 3.39 -2.91 17.62
CA GLN A 177 3.63 -1.55 17.13
C GLN A 177 5.13 -1.22 17.05
N GLY A 178 5.91 -1.60 18.06
CA GLY A 178 7.37 -1.40 18.06
C GLY A 178 8.07 -2.13 16.94
N LEU A 179 7.65 -3.37 16.64
CA LEU A 179 8.17 -4.17 15.52
C LEU A 179 7.81 -3.54 14.17
N ALA A 180 6.56 -3.09 13.97
CA ALA A 180 6.14 -2.40 12.75
C ALA A 180 6.92 -1.09 12.53
N GLN A 181 7.13 -0.30 13.58
CA GLN A 181 7.97 0.91 13.53
C GLN A 181 9.43 0.58 13.18
N HIS A 182 9.96 -0.52 13.73
CA HIS A 182 11.30 -0.99 13.42
C HIS A 182 11.43 -1.35 11.93
N ALA A 183 10.48 -2.12 11.39
CA ALA A 183 10.45 -2.50 9.97
C ALA A 183 10.42 -1.26 9.06
N ALA A 184 9.54 -0.31 9.33
CA ALA A 184 9.45 0.94 8.55
C ALA A 184 10.73 1.78 8.65
N ARG A 185 11.39 1.79 9.82
CA ARG A 185 12.69 2.46 10.01
C ARG A 185 13.77 1.80 9.18
N ARG A 186 13.88 0.46 9.24
CA ARG A 186 14.88 -0.30 8.47
C ARG A 186 14.71 -0.15 6.97
N TYR A 187 13.45 -0.17 6.48
CA TYR A 187 13.16 0.13 5.08
C TYR A 187 13.72 1.49 4.67
N ARG A 188 13.44 2.54 5.44
CA ARG A 188 13.95 3.89 5.15
C ARG A 188 15.48 3.97 5.19
N GLU A 189 16.13 3.32 6.17
CA GLU A 189 17.58 3.30 6.32
C GLU A 189 18.24 2.59 5.13
N GLN A 190 17.66 1.46 4.72
CA GLN A 190 18.16 0.71 3.56
C GLN A 190 18.04 1.50 2.26
N LEU A 191 16.90 2.14 2.02
CA LEU A 191 16.74 3.01 0.84
C LEU A 191 17.75 4.17 0.84
N ARG A 192 18.06 4.74 2.01
CA ARG A 192 19.10 5.78 2.11
C ARG A 192 20.47 5.23 1.73
N SER A 193 20.86 4.08 2.28
CA SER A 193 22.14 3.45 1.98
C SER A 193 22.30 3.08 0.49
N LEU A 194 21.20 2.67 -0.16
CA LEU A 194 21.21 2.34 -1.59
C LEU A 194 21.23 3.60 -2.50
N SER A 195 20.95 4.78 -1.95
CA SER A 195 20.94 6.04 -2.70
C SER A 195 22.29 6.77 -2.70
N GLU A 196 23.23 6.34 -1.88
CA GLU A 196 24.60 6.86 -1.75
C GLU A 196 25.55 6.13 -2.71
#